data_9c2a04e200ab1162bb033da634b782e5
#
_entry.id   9c2a04e200ab1162bb033da634b782e5
#
_cell.length_a   1.000
_cell.length_b   1.000
_cell.length_c   1.000
_cell.angle_alpha   90.00
_cell.angle_beta   90.00
_cell.angle_gamma   90.00
#
_symmetry.space_group_name_H-M   'P 1'
#
loop_
_entity.id
_entity.type
_entity.pdbx_description
1 polymer ?
#
loop_
_entity_poly.entity_id
_entity_poly.type
_entity_poly.pdbx_seq_one_letter_code
_entity_poly.pdbx_strand_id
1 'polypeptide(L)'
;HFADTNRKGSDQRHIRESNRTLILNYIRKKKTLPRSELARYSGLSRTAIGNIVDELVQEGIVLQEDHRTGDDRRTMLLSFNARAGYVLGGTLGRQHLTLVLADLIGTPLQRQDIPFSTIDGPEEGLPRLGNVLKAFVAEQQIEWKEIVGIGLGIVGPLDPLLQSTTAPTPFSGWAGVTIQPSLEKTLGLPVY
;
A
#
# COMPACT_ATOMS: atom_id res chain seq x y z
N HIS A 1 -0.66 -6.85 39.46
CA HIS A 1 -1.92 -6.28 38.89
C HIS A 1 -1.69 -5.33 37.68
N PHE A 2 -0.45 -4.93 37.35
CA PHE A 2 -0.17 -4.01 36.24
C PHE A 2 0.06 -4.70 34.86
N ALA A 3 0.31 -6.01 34.82
CA ALA A 3 0.61 -6.75 33.60
C ALA A 3 -0.63 -7.18 32.80
N ASP A 4 -1.80 -7.27 33.44
CA ASP A 4 -3.02 -7.82 32.83
C ASP A 4 -3.83 -6.76 32.03
N THR A 5 -3.68 -5.48 32.37
CA THR A 5 -4.38 -4.38 31.69
C THR A 5 -3.77 -4.09 30.30
N ASN A 6 -2.47 -4.31 30.14
CA ASN A 6 -1.75 -4.05 28.88
C ASN A 6 -2.03 -5.14 27.84
N ARG A 7 -2.27 -6.40 28.25
CA ARG A 7 -2.67 -7.50 27.35
C ARG A 7 -4.08 -7.30 26.79
N LYS A 8 -5.05 -6.91 27.62
CA LYS A 8 -6.43 -6.67 27.17
C LYS A 8 -6.54 -5.52 26.16
N GLY A 9 -5.77 -4.45 26.35
CA GLY A 9 -5.73 -3.33 25.41
C GLY A 9 -5.09 -3.69 24.05
N SER A 10 -4.08 -4.56 24.06
CA SER A 10 -3.45 -5.09 22.87
C SER A 10 -4.41 -5.99 22.06
N ASP A 11 -5.11 -6.91 22.74
CA ASP A 11 -6.05 -7.83 22.11
C ASP A 11 -7.24 -7.07 21.48
N GLN A 12 -7.77 -6.05 22.16
CA GLN A 12 -8.86 -5.24 21.61
C GLN A 12 -8.45 -4.44 20.36
N ARG A 13 -7.23 -3.91 20.36
CA ARG A 13 -6.69 -3.19 19.19
C ARG A 13 -6.53 -4.12 17.99
N HIS A 14 -5.96 -5.30 18.20
CA HIS A 14 -5.81 -6.30 17.13
C HIS A 14 -7.15 -6.78 16.56
N ILE A 15 -8.16 -6.99 17.44
CA ILE A 15 -9.51 -7.36 17.00
C ILE A 15 -10.13 -6.23 16.17
N ARG A 16 -9.97 -4.97 16.60
CA ARG A 16 -10.49 -3.81 15.84
C ARG A 16 -9.82 -3.68 14.47
N GLU A 17 -8.50 -3.81 14.40
CA GLU A 17 -7.75 -3.74 13.14
C GLU A 17 -8.14 -4.89 12.20
N SER A 18 -8.30 -6.10 12.72
CA SER A 18 -8.77 -7.26 11.95
C SER A 18 -10.18 -7.03 11.40
N ASN A 19 -11.09 -6.52 12.21
CA ASN A 19 -12.45 -6.20 11.80
C ASN A 19 -12.47 -5.10 10.73
N ARG A 20 -11.66 -4.05 10.90
CA ARG A 20 -11.50 -2.97 9.92
C ARG A 20 -10.99 -3.51 8.59
N THR A 21 -9.97 -4.35 8.60
CA THR A 21 -9.41 -4.99 7.41
C THR A 21 -10.43 -5.88 6.72
N LEU A 22 -11.20 -6.66 7.47
CA LEU A 22 -12.28 -7.51 6.96
C LEU A 22 -13.32 -6.67 6.21
N ILE A 23 -13.82 -5.61 6.83
CA ILE A 23 -14.83 -4.71 6.25
C ILE A 23 -14.30 -4.02 4.99
N LEU A 24 -13.09 -3.48 5.05
CA LEU A 24 -12.46 -2.81 3.92
C LEU A 24 -12.26 -3.75 2.72
N ASN A 25 -11.77 -4.96 2.95
CA ASN A 25 -11.60 -5.97 1.91
C ASN A 25 -12.94 -6.37 1.28
N TYR A 26 -14.00 -6.42 2.07
CA TYR A 26 -15.32 -6.75 1.54
C TYR A 26 -15.88 -5.61 0.66
N ILE A 27 -15.77 -4.35 1.12
CA ILE A 27 -16.16 -3.18 0.31
C ILE A 27 -15.39 -3.17 -1.01
N ARG A 28 -14.06 -3.38 -0.97
CA ARG A 28 -13.22 -3.42 -2.17
C ARG A 28 -13.67 -4.51 -3.15
N LYS A 29 -13.99 -5.71 -2.65
CA LYS A 29 -14.41 -6.85 -3.48
C LYS A 29 -15.78 -6.64 -4.13
N LYS A 30 -16.72 -6.00 -3.42
CA LYS A 30 -18.10 -5.80 -3.87
C LYS A 30 -18.28 -4.58 -4.77
N LYS A 31 -17.30 -3.70 -4.85
CA LYS A 31 -17.30 -2.40 -5.54
C LYS A 31 -18.26 -1.40 -4.89
N THR A 32 -19.55 -1.75 -4.75
CA THR A 32 -20.60 -0.88 -4.18
C THR A 32 -21.58 -1.73 -3.37
N LEU A 33 -21.88 -1.35 -2.13
CA LEU A 33 -22.84 -2.07 -1.27
C LEU A 33 -23.42 -1.17 -0.16
N PRO A 34 -24.63 -1.49 0.36
CA PRO A 34 -25.19 -0.81 1.53
C PRO A 34 -24.57 -1.31 2.85
N ARG A 35 -24.58 -0.46 3.89
CA ARG A 35 -24.08 -0.83 5.24
C ARG A 35 -24.74 -2.09 5.82
N SER A 36 -26.00 -2.34 5.50
CA SER A 36 -26.73 -3.52 5.97
C SER A 36 -26.14 -4.85 5.47
N GLU A 37 -25.52 -4.86 4.31
CA GLU A 37 -24.85 -6.04 3.76
C GLU A 37 -23.58 -6.38 4.54
N LEU A 38 -22.84 -5.36 5.02
CA LEU A 38 -21.65 -5.57 5.86
C LEU A 38 -21.99 -6.31 7.16
N ALA A 39 -23.12 -5.98 7.81
CA ALA A 39 -23.56 -6.64 9.03
C ALA A 39 -23.82 -8.14 8.80
N ARG A 40 -24.51 -8.44 7.70
CA ARG A 40 -24.80 -9.83 7.32
C ARG A 40 -23.55 -10.64 6.98
N TYR A 41 -22.58 -9.99 6.33
CA TYR A 41 -21.33 -10.65 5.92
C TYR A 41 -20.38 -10.89 7.09
N SER A 42 -20.15 -9.88 7.92
CA SER A 42 -19.09 -9.91 8.95
C SER A 42 -19.54 -10.55 10.26
N GLY A 43 -20.85 -10.65 10.51
CA GLY A 43 -21.40 -11.04 11.81
C GLY A 43 -21.20 -10.00 12.93
N LEU A 44 -20.68 -8.82 12.60
CA LEU A 44 -20.50 -7.72 13.56
C LEU A 44 -21.83 -7.02 13.85
N SER A 45 -21.92 -6.42 15.02
CA SER A 45 -23.08 -5.59 15.39
C SER A 45 -23.17 -4.36 14.46
N ARG A 46 -24.40 -3.84 14.28
CA ARG A 46 -24.63 -2.61 13.49
C ARG A 46 -23.84 -1.43 14.03
N THR A 47 -23.70 -1.31 15.34
CA THR A 47 -22.91 -0.25 15.98
C THR A 47 -21.42 -0.36 15.65
N ALA A 48 -20.85 -1.58 15.73
CA ALA A 48 -19.45 -1.80 15.39
C ALA A 48 -19.16 -1.46 13.92
N ILE A 49 -20.05 -1.86 13.00
CA ILE A 49 -19.94 -1.52 11.58
C ILE A 49 -20.08 -0.01 11.37
N GLY A 50 -21.05 0.64 12.05
CA GLY A 50 -21.21 2.08 11.98
C GLY A 50 -19.91 2.80 12.30
N ASN A 51 -19.31 2.49 13.44
CA ASN A 51 -18.05 3.10 13.88
C ASN A 51 -16.90 2.88 12.88
N ILE A 52 -16.73 1.63 12.41
CA ILE A 52 -15.66 1.31 11.44
C ILE A 52 -15.86 2.05 10.11
N VAL A 53 -17.09 2.06 9.59
CA VAL A 53 -17.39 2.73 8.32
C VAL A 53 -17.25 4.24 8.45
N ASP A 54 -17.72 4.83 9.55
CA ASP A 54 -17.61 6.27 9.77
C ASP A 54 -16.14 6.72 9.84
N GLU A 55 -15.27 5.94 10.49
CA GLU A 55 -13.83 6.16 10.48
C GLU A 55 -13.23 6.08 9.05
N LEU A 56 -13.58 5.02 8.31
CA LEU A 56 -13.08 4.84 6.94
C LEU A 56 -13.56 5.97 5.99
N VAL A 57 -14.76 6.47 6.19
CA VAL A 57 -15.29 7.62 5.44
C VAL A 57 -14.58 8.91 5.84
N GLN A 58 -14.38 9.13 7.13
CA GLN A 58 -13.65 10.30 7.63
C GLN A 58 -12.19 10.34 7.14
N GLU A 59 -11.55 9.19 7.02
CA GLU A 59 -10.19 9.04 6.46
C GLU A 59 -10.17 9.13 4.92
N GLY A 60 -11.33 9.20 4.26
CA GLY A 60 -11.43 9.25 2.81
C GLY A 60 -11.15 7.92 2.09
N ILE A 61 -10.99 6.82 2.83
CA ILE A 61 -10.72 5.48 2.27
C ILE A 61 -11.98 4.84 1.68
N VAL A 62 -13.15 5.17 2.25
CA VAL A 62 -14.45 4.75 1.76
C VAL A 62 -15.27 5.98 1.39
N LEU A 63 -15.88 5.94 0.22
CA LEU A 63 -16.85 6.92 -0.23
C LEU A 63 -18.25 6.46 0.14
N GLN A 64 -19.11 7.42 0.45
CA GLN A 64 -20.50 7.18 0.77
C GLN A 64 -21.37 8.06 -0.14
N GLU A 65 -22.19 7.44 -0.96
CA GLU A 65 -23.03 8.12 -1.94
C GLU A 65 -24.51 7.81 -1.73
N ASP A 66 -25.36 8.81 -1.91
CA ASP A 66 -26.82 8.64 -1.87
C ASP A 66 -27.29 8.05 -3.20
N HIS A 67 -27.85 6.87 -3.18
CA HIS A 67 -28.39 6.19 -4.35
C HIS A 67 -29.92 6.10 -4.24
N ARG A 68 -30.62 6.64 -5.24
CA ARG A 68 -32.07 6.51 -5.35
C ARG A 68 -32.41 5.27 -6.17
N THR A 69 -33.08 4.32 -5.56
CA THR A 69 -33.71 3.21 -6.26
C THR A 69 -35.13 3.63 -6.69
N GLY A 70 -35.66 3.02 -7.76
CA GLY A 70 -36.90 3.41 -8.42
C GLY A 70 -38.17 3.58 -7.56
N ASP A 71 -38.14 3.18 -6.28
CA ASP A 71 -39.22 3.36 -5.29
C ASP A 71 -38.99 4.56 -4.36
N ASP A 72 -38.24 5.57 -4.77
CA ASP A 72 -37.86 6.76 -3.97
C ASP A 72 -37.20 6.47 -2.63
N ARG A 73 -36.76 5.23 -2.40
CA ARG A 73 -35.98 4.83 -1.23
C ARG A 73 -34.53 5.28 -1.37
N ARG A 74 -34.13 6.20 -0.51
CA ARG A 74 -32.73 6.58 -0.38
C ARG A 74 -31.94 5.45 0.29
N THR A 75 -30.92 4.96 -0.40
CA THR A 75 -29.99 3.97 0.15
C THR A 75 -28.57 4.54 0.05
N MET A 76 -27.91 4.63 1.20
CA MET A 76 -26.49 5.03 1.22
C MET A 76 -25.64 3.86 0.80
N LEU A 77 -24.91 4.01 -0.30
CA LEU A 77 -23.99 3.01 -0.81
C LEU A 77 -22.56 3.39 -0.44
N LEU A 78 -21.80 2.39 -0.09
CA LEU A 78 -20.38 2.48 0.21
C LEU A 78 -19.58 1.97 -0.97
N SER A 79 -18.50 2.65 -1.30
CA SER A 79 -17.51 2.21 -2.28
C SER A 79 -16.09 2.46 -1.78
N PHE A 80 -15.13 1.66 -2.24
CA PHE A 80 -13.72 1.87 -1.93
C PHE A 80 -13.18 3.04 -2.75
N ASN A 81 -12.53 3.99 -2.09
CA ASN A 81 -11.85 5.08 -2.79
C ASN A 81 -10.48 4.63 -3.29
N ALA A 82 -10.41 4.23 -4.55
CA ALA A 82 -9.16 3.81 -5.16
C ALA A 82 -8.07 4.91 -5.17
N ARG A 83 -8.49 6.18 -5.08
CA ARG A 83 -7.59 7.35 -5.09
C ARG A 83 -7.30 7.92 -3.69
N ALA A 84 -7.62 7.18 -2.63
CA ALA A 84 -7.25 7.57 -1.27
C ALA A 84 -5.72 7.49 -1.01
N GLY A 85 -4.98 6.98 -1.96
CA GLY A 85 -3.53 6.88 -1.97
C GLY A 85 -3.04 6.18 -3.22
N TYR A 86 -1.72 6.02 -3.33
CA TYR A 86 -1.08 5.41 -4.50
C TYR A 86 0.01 4.43 -4.08
N VAL A 87 0.37 3.53 -4.99
CA VAL A 87 1.47 2.60 -4.82
C VAL A 87 2.45 2.75 -5.99
N LEU A 88 3.73 2.55 -5.71
CA LEU A 88 4.75 2.43 -6.73
C LEU A 88 5.10 0.96 -6.95
N GLY A 89 5.12 0.55 -8.20
CA GLY A 89 5.75 -0.68 -8.65
C GLY A 89 7.02 -0.37 -9.42
N GLY A 90 8.05 -1.18 -9.29
CA GLY A 90 9.26 -0.99 -10.07
C GLY A 90 9.97 -2.30 -10.36
N THR A 91 10.79 -2.29 -11.43
CA THR A 91 11.74 -3.36 -11.71
C THR A 91 13.10 -2.74 -12.00
N LEU A 92 14.06 -3.07 -11.13
CA LEU A 92 15.44 -2.64 -11.28
C LEU A 92 16.23 -3.67 -12.09
N GLY A 93 16.57 -3.31 -13.32
CA GLY A 93 17.50 -4.05 -14.18
C GLY A 93 18.93 -3.52 -14.08
N ARG A 94 19.84 -4.06 -14.88
CA ARG A 94 21.26 -3.64 -14.88
C ARG A 94 21.47 -2.20 -15.40
N GLN A 95 20.69 -1.80 -16.39
CA GLN A 95 20.83 -0.52 -17.09
C GLN A 95 19.51 0.23 -17.25
N HIS A 96 18.44 -0.25 -16.63
CA HIS A 96 17.13 0.36 -16.72
C HIS A 96 16.35 0.16 -15.43
N LEU A 97 15.43 1.06 -15.18
CA LEU A 97 14.44 1.02 -14.13
C LEU A 97 13.08 1.24 -14.77
N THR A 98 12.20 0.26 -14.67
CA THR A 98 10.79 0.43 -15.03
C THR A 98 10.01 0.83 -13.80
N LEU A 99 9.25 1.90 -13.87
CA LEU A 99 8.37 2.36 -12.79
C LEU A 99 6.92 2.38 -13.27
N VAL A 100 6.02 2.05 -12.35
CA VAL A 100 4.58 2.13 -12.53
C VAL A 100 3.98 2.77 -11.28
N LEU A 101 3.24 3.85 -11.47
CA LEU A 101 2.35 4.41 -10.47
C LEU A 101 0.97 3.78 -10.64
N ALA A 102 0.36 3.30 -9.58
CA ALA A 102 -0.98 2.74 -9.59
C ALA A 102 -1.82 3.26 -8.42
N ASP A 103 -3.15 3.20 -8.59
CA ASP A 103 -4.08 3.44 -7.49
C ASP A 103 -4.14 2.25 -6.51
N LEU A 104 -4.90 2.38 -5.42
CA LEU A 104 -4.99 1.35 -4.36
C LEU A 104 -5.70 0.06 -4.78
N ILE A 105 -6.32 0.00 -5.95
CA ILE A 105 -6.86 -1.25 -6.52
C ILE A 105 -5.95 -1.84 -7.60
N GLY A 106 -4.79 -1.23 -7.85
CA GLY A 106 -3.79 -1.71 -8.79
C GLY A 106 -4.03 -1.27 -10.24
N THR A 107 -4.87 -0.26 -10.48
CA THR A 107 -5.02 0.31 -11.82
C THR A 107 -3.79 1.15 -12.15
N PRO A 108 -3.01 0.81 -13.19
CA PRO A 108 -1.86 1.61 -13.56
C PRO A 108 -2.29 2.98 -14.09
N LEU A 109 -1.69 4.02 -13.55
CA LEU A 109 -1.93 5.42 -13.92
C LEU A 109 -0.86 5.96 -14.81
N GLN A 110 0.40 5.60 -14.53
CA GLN A 110 1.56 6.00 -15.31
C GLN A 110 2.62 4.91 -15.30
N ARG A 111 3.31 4.75 -16.41
CA ARG A 111 4.48 3.88 -16.56
C ARG A 111 5.60 4.65 -17.23
N GLN A 112 6.82 4.44 -16.75
CA GLN A 112 8.02 5.02 -17.33
C GLN A 112 9.17 4.03 -17.29
N ASP A 113 9.94 3.96 -18.39
CA ASP A 113 11.19 3.24 -18.47
C ASP A 113 12.33 4.26 -18.44
N ILE A 114 13.18 4.17 -17.42
CA ILE A 114 14.21 5.18 -17.11
C ILE A 114 15.58 4.52 -17.27
N PRO A 115 16.53 5.11 -18.00
CA PRO A 115 17.92 4.68 -17.97
C PRO A 115 18.47 4.77 -16.54
N PHE A 116 18.91 3.63 -16.01
CA PHE A 116 19.44 3.54 -14.65
C PHE A 116 20.56 2.52 -14.58
N SER A 117 21.76 2.95 -14.23
CA SER A 117 22.92 2.08 -14.10
C SER A 117 23.16 1.69 -12.65
N THR A 118 23.46 0.43 -12.41
CA THR A 118 23.84 -0.10 -11.10
C THR A 118 25.36 -0.30 -10.96
N ILE A 119 26.14 0.13 -11.98
CA ILE A 119 27.58 -0.10 -12.05
C ILE A 119 28.37 0.61 -10.96
N ASP A 120 27.86 1.76 -10.49
CA ASP A 120 28.51 2.58 -9.46
C ASP A 120 28.39 2.01 -8.05
N GLY A 121 27.81 0.83 -7.93
CA GLY A 121 27.61 0.14 -6.67
C GLY A 121 26.42 0.66 -5.86
N PRO A 122 26.16 0.01 -4.68
CA PRO A 122 24.98 0.32 -3.88
C PRO A 122 25.06 1.66 -3.13
N GLU A 123 26.25 2.12 -2.77
CA GLU A 123 26.43 3.38 -2.02
C GLU A 123 25.94 4.60 -2.80
N GLU A 124 26.19 4.60 -4.12
CA GLU A 124 25.72 5.64 -5.02
C GLU A 124 24.33 5.27 -5.60
N GLY A 125 24.12 4.02 -5.90
CA GLY A 125 22.92 3.52 -6.58
C GLY A 125 21.65 3.63 -5.74
N LEU A 126 21.69 3.33 -4.43
CA LEU A 126 20.50 3.40 -3.58
C LEU A 126 20.00 4.82 -3.34
N PRO A 127 20.84 5.82 -3.01
CA PRO A 127 20.39 7.22 -2.94
C PRO A 127 19.83 7.72 -4.27
N ARG A 128 20.51 7.41 -5.38
CA ARG A 128 20.05 7.77 -6.73
C ARG A 128 18.69 7.15 -7.05
N LEU A 129 18.48 5.87 -6.72
CA LEU A 129 17.18 5.20 -6.88
C LEU A 129 16.08 5.93 -6.09
N GLY A 130 16.35 6.27 -4.83
CA GLY A 130 15.41 7.02 -4.00
C GLY A 130 15.03 8.37 -4.62
N ASN A 131 16.00 9.10 -5.19
CA ASN A 131 15.74 10.37 -5.86
C ASN A 131 14.90 10.21 -7.12
N VAL A 132 15.18 9.17 -7.92
CA VAL A 132 14.41 8.87 -9.14
C VAL A 132 12.96 8.52 -8.81
N LEU A 133 12.72 7.71 -7.76
CA LEU A 133 11.38 7.38 -7.30
C LEU A 133 10.59 8.63 -6.89
N LYS A 134 11.21 9.53 -6.13
CA LYS A 134 10.57 10.79 -5.70
C LYS A 134 10.30 11.73 -6.88
N ALA A 135 11.25 11.85 -7.81
CA ALA A 135 11.09 12.67 -9.01
C ALA A 135 9.94 12.16 -9.88
N PHE A 136 9.88 10.85 -10.11
CA PHE A 136 8.79 10.24 -10.89
C PHE A 136 7.40 10.52 -10.30
N VAL A 137 7.25 10.47 -8.98
CA VAL A 137 5.98 10.79 -8.30
C VAL A 137 5.66 12.29 -8.43
N ALA A 138 6.64 13.16 -8.24
CA ALA A 138 6.45 14.61 -8.34
C ALA A 138 6.04 15.05 -9.75
N GLU A 139 6.56 14.42 -10.80
CA GLU A 139 6.16 14.66 -12.19
C GLU A 139 4.66 14.39 -12.44
N GLN A 140 4.05 13.52 -11.63
CA GLN A 140 2.62 13.21 -11.71
C GLN A 140 1.74 14.16 -10.87
N GLN A 141 2.33 15.20 -10.26
CA GLN A 141 1.65 16.14 -9.37
C GLN A 141 1.02 15.47 -8.13
N ILE A 142 1.62 14.36 -7.68
CA ILE A 142 1.25 13.61 -6.49
C ILE A 142 2.26 13.92 -5.38
N GLU A 143 1.76 14.18 -4.17
CA GLU A 143 2.63 14.38 -3.03
C GLU A 143 3.19 13.04 -2.53
N TRP A 144 4.45 13.04 -2.12
CA TRP A 144 5.11 11.82 -1.61
C TRP A 144 4.36 11.13 -0.46
N LYS A 145 3.68 11.92 0.39
CA LYS A 145 2.86 11.41 1.50
C LYS A 145 1.64 10.59 1.07
N GLU A 146 1.21 10.72 -0.19
CA GLU A 146 0.08 9.96 -0.75
C GLU A 146 0.51 8.55 -1.24
N ILE A 147 1.83 8.29 -1.30
CA ILE A 147 2.36 6.97 -1.61
C ILE A 147 2.32 6.11 -0.34
N VAL A 148 1.61 4.99 -0.38
CA VAL A 148 1.43 4.11 0.78
C VAL A 148 2.43 2.96 0.85
N GLY A 149 3.14 2.69 -0.24
CA GLY A 149 4.16 1.64 -0.28
C GLY A 149 4.76 1.48 -1.68
N ILE A 150 5.87 0.76 -1.72
CA ILE A 150 6.67 0.52 -2.93
C ILE A 150 6.93 -0.97 -3.07
N GLY A 151 6.62 -1.54 -4.24
CA GLY A 151 7.03 -2.89 -4.62
C GLY A 151 8.17 -2.83 -5.62
N LEU A 152 9.33 -3.40 -5.31
CA LEU A 152 10.51 -3.34 -6.19
C LEU A 152 11.01 -4.75 -6.53
N GLY A 153 10.81 -5.15 -7.79
CA GLY A 153 11.45 -6.33 -8.36
C GLY A 153 12.90 -6.04 -8.72
N ILE A 154 13.81 -6.92 -8.36
CA ILE A 154 15.21 -6.85 -8.78
C ILE A 154 15.64 -8.14 -9.48
N VAL A 155 16.54 -8.01 -10.43
CA VAL A 155 17.12 -9.18 -11.14
C VAL A 155 18.23 -9.78 -10.30
N GLY A 156 18.08 -11.03 -9.92
CA GLY A 156 19.13 -11.80 -9.24
C GLY A 156 18.60 -12.60 -8.05
N PRO A 157 19.40 -13.51 -7.52
CA PRO A 157 19.02 -14.25 -6.34
C PRO A 157 18.97 -13.31 -5.12
N LEU A 158 17.85 -13.41 -4.38
CA LEU A 158 17.65 -12.75 -3.09
C LEU A 158 17.65 -13.80 -1.98
N ASP A 159 18.27 -13.49 -0.86
CA ASP A 159 18.06 -14.21 0.38
C ASP A 159 16.80 -13.63 1.06
N PRO A 160 15.71 -14.39 1.15
CA PRO A 160 14.46 -13.87 1.71
C PRO A 160 14.53 -13.64 3.23
N LEU A 161 15.47 -14.29 3.92
CA LEU A 161 15.65 -14.13 5.36
C LEU A 161 16.46 -12.89 5.68
N LEU A 162 17.53 -12.64 4.91
CA LEU A 162 18.41 -11.51 5.08
C LEU A 162 17.96 -10.27 4.30
N GLN A 163 16.95 -10.42 3.43
CA GLN A 163 16.46 -9.34 2.53
C GLN A 163 17.60 -8.69 1.75
N SER A 164 18.58 -9.52 1.37
CA SER A 164 19.80 -9.09 0.71
C SER A 164 20.01 -9.82 -0.60
N THR A 165 20.75 -9.18 -1.51
CA THR A 165 21.21 -9.82 -2.73
C THR A 165 22.28 -10.85 -2.42
N THR A 166 22.23 -12.01 -3.11
CA THR A 166 23.24 -13.07 -2.97
C THR A 166 24.08 -13.20 -4.25
N ALA A 167 25.26 -13.76 -4.14
CA ALA A 167 26.08 -14.10 -5.32
C ALA A 167 25.62 -15.44 -5.93
N PRO A 168 25.68 -15.59 -7.28
CA PRO A 168 26.09 -14.59 -8.25
C PRO A 168 24.97 -13.58 -8.54
N THR A 169 25.26 -12.29 -8.41
CA THR A 169 24.32 -11.23 -8.81
C THR A 169 24.78 -10.57 -10.13
N PRO A 170 23.87 -10.19 -11.03
CA PRO A 170 24.23 -9.44 -12.22
C PRO A 170 24.71 -8.01 -11.93
N PHE A 171 24.57 -7.56 -10.67
CA PHE A 171 24.97 -6.23 -10.22
C PHE A 171 26.33 -6.30 -9.53
N SER A 172 27.37 -5.71 -10.16
CA SER A 172 28.70 -5.65 -9.59
C SER A 172 28.71 -4.88 -8.27
N GLY A 173 29.25 -5.48 -7.20
CA GLY A 173 29.32 -4.83 -5.89
C GLY A 173 28.03 -4.87 -5.04
N TRP A 174 26.96 -5.48 -5.52
CA TRP A 174 25.68 -5.54 -4.80
C TRP A 174 25.47 -6.82 -3.98
N ALA A 175 26.40 -7.78 -4.02
CA ALA A 175 26.28 -8.98 -3.20
C ALA A 175 26.27 -8.65 -1.70
N GLY A 176 25.31 -9.18 -0.96
CA GLY A 176 25.15 -8.92 0.47
C GLY A 176 24.49 -7.60 0.83
N VAL A 177 23.99 -6.85 -0.17
CA VAL A 177 23.35 -5.55 0.08
C VAL A 177 21.91 -5.73 0.52
N THR A 178 21.55 -5.13 1.65
CA THR A 178 20.19 -5.09 2.18
C THR A 178 19.41 -3.93 1.53
N ILE A 179 18.82 -4.20 0.36
CA ILE A 179 18.17 -3.15 -0.45
C ILE A 179 16.90 -2.62 0.24
N GLN A 180 16.00 -3.53 0.67
CA GLN A 180 14.73 -3.16 1.26
C GLN A 180 14.89 -2.28 2.50
N PRO A 181 15.63 -2.66 3.56
CA PRO A 181 15.79 -1.82 4.75
C PRO A 181 16.46 -0.47 4.46
N SER A 182 17.39 -0.46 3.50
CA SER A 182 18.09 0.78 3.12
C SER A 182 17.15 1.76 2.42
N LEU A 183 16.29 1.27 1.53
CA LEU A 183 15.28 2.10 0.86
C LEU A 183 14.19 2.55 1.83
N GLU A 184 13.67 1.68 2.69
CA GLU A 184 12.69 2.04 3.71
C GLU A 184 13.17 3.19 4.60
N LYS A 185 14.43 3.10 5.06
CA LYS A 185 15.06 4.17 5.86
C LYS A 185 15.16 5.49 5.09
N THR A 186 15.50 5.44 3.80
CA THR A 186 15.69 6.64 2.97
C THR A 186 14.37 7.27 2.54
N LEU A 187 13.36 6.43 2.28
CA LEU A 187 12.09 6.86 1.69
C LEU A 187 11.01 7.12 2.75
N GLY A 188 11.14 6.52 3.93
CA GLY A 188 10.15 6.64 5.01
C GLY A 188 8.85 5.89 4.72
N LEU A 189 8.88 4.90 3.81
CA LEU A 189 7.73 4.13 3.35
C LEU A 189 8.07 2.64 3.35
N PRO A 190 7.07 1.75 3.52
CA PRO A 190 7.26 0.32 3.35
C PRO A 190 7.75 -0.02 1.93
N VAL A 191 8.75 -0.89 1.83
CA VAL A 191 9.29 -1.41 0.57
C VAL A 191 9.19 -2.94 0.59
N TYR A 192 8.74 -3.52 -0.50
CA TYR A 192 8.51 -4.96 -0.67
C TYR A 192 9.23 -5.51 -1.87
#